data_9c2ad36d033646451308193e77d16dd0
#
_entry.id   9c2ad36d033646451308193e77d16dd0
#
_cell.length_a   1.000
_cell.length_b   1.000
_cell.length_c   1.000
_cell.angle_alpha   90.00
_cell.angle_beta   90.00
_cell.angle_gamma   90.00
#
_symmetry.space_group_name_H-M   'P 1'
#
loop_
_entity.id
_entity.type
_entity.pdbx_description
1 polymer ?
#
loop_
_entity_poly.entity_id
_entity_poly.type
_entity_poly.pdbx_seq_one_letter_code
_entity_poly.pdbx_strand_id
1 'polypeptide(L)'
;LSQMKEKGTLPDNAVMYNTIVTSDLGELVARSYGVDVEKTLTGFKFIGDKIRKYEKTKEKEFVFGYEESYGCVIKDFVRDKDAVQAVLTAAEAGNFYKKQGKDLVDVLNELYAKHGTFKETQIALSKAGAAGAARIKEIMDNLRKDAPQEIGGVKVVKVEDYGNSTCSDGTTIQLPKSNVLKYYLEDGSWIAARPSGTEPKCKFYFS
;
A
#
# COMPACT_ATOMS: atom_id res chain seq x y z
N LEU A 1 15.40 -5.92 4.91
CA LEU A 1 16.23 -4.74 4.62
C LEU A 1 17.39 -4.62 5.62
N SER A 2 17.14 -4.66 6.97
CA SER A 2 18.18 -4.57 7.99
C SER A 2 19.35 -5.50 7.74
N GLN A 3 19.11 -6.81 7.62
CA GLN A 3 20.16 -7.79 7.34
C GLN A 3 20.88 -7.55 6.00
N MET A 4 20.17 -7.11 4.97
CA MET A 4 20.80 -6.79 3.68
C MET A 4 21.76 -5.61 3.81
N LYS A 5 21.36 -4.58 4.59
CA LYS A 5 22.20 -3.42 4.87
C LYS A 5 23.46 -3.81 5.67
N GLU A 6 23.28 -4.59 6.74
CA GLU A 6 24.37 -5.08 7.58
C GLU A 6 25.38 -5.94 6.80
N LYS A 7 24.91 -6.76 5.88
CA LYS A 7 25.74 -7.63 5.03
C LYS A 7 26.31 -6.93 3.80
N GLY A 8 25.97 -5.67 3.54
CA GLY A 8 26.37 -4.94 2.34
C GLY A 8 25.79 -5.54 1.04
N THR A 9 24.63 -6.20 1.13
CA THR A 9 23.96 -6.84 -0.03
C THR A 9 22.70 -6.08 -0.46
N LEU A 10 22.41 -4.94 0.14
CA LEU A 10 21.32 -4.07 -0.30
C LEU A 10 21.78 -3.29 -1.52
N PRO A 11 21.10 -3.42 -2.68
CA PRO A 11 21.47 -2.68 -3.89
C PRO A 11 21.35 -1.17 -3.70
N ASP A 12 22.23 -0.40 -4.34
CA ASP A 12 22.19 1.07 -4.27
C ASP A 12 20.94 1.65 -4.95
N ASN A 13 20.41 0.95 -5.96
CA ASN A 13 19.20 1.30 -6.69
C ASN A 13 17.98 0.45 -6.25
N ALA A 14 17.96 -0.02 -5.00
CA ALA A 14 16.89 -0.86 -4.47
C ALA A 14 15.52 -0.17 -4.51
N VAL A 15 14.49 -0.92 -4.90
CA VAL A 15 13.10 -0.46 -4.90
C VAL A 15 12.18 -1.46 -4.23
N MET A 16 11.25 -0.93 -3.43
CA MET A 16 10.15 -1.64 -2.82
C MET A 16 8.82 -1.19 -3.43
N TYR A 17 7.86 -2.10 -3.53
CA TYR A 17 6.52 -1.80 -4.03
C TYR A 17 5.46 -2.06 -2.96
N ASN A 18 4.50 -1.13 -2.86
CA ASN A 18 3.24 -1.34 -2.15
C ASN A 18 2.08 -0.69 -2.93
N THR A 19 0.86 -0.75 -2.38
CA THR A 19 -0.30 -0.17 -3.04
C THR A 19 -0.68 1.20 -2.46
N ILE A 20 -1.48 1.95 -3.22
CA ILE A 20 -2.01 3.26 -2.78
C ILE A 20 -2.89 3.19 -1.53
N VAL A 21 -3.32 2.00 -1.12
CA VAL A 21 -4.14 1.75 0.08
C VAL A 21 -3.42 0.92 1.14
N THR A 22 -2.10 0.75 0.98
CA THR A 22 -1.23 0.11 1.97
C THR A 22 -0.68 1.17 2.92
N SER A 23 -0.50 0.82 4.20
CA SER A 23 0.09 1.66 5.24
C SER A 23 1.41 2.31 4.81
N ASP A 24 1.62 3.52 5.27
CA ASP A 24 2.85 4.27 5.00
C ASP A 24 4.02 3.85 5.91
N LEU A 25 3.79 3.05 6.97
CA LEU A 25 4.87 2.57 7.86
C LEU A 25 5.98 1.85 7.08
N GLY A 26 5.60 0.90 6.20
CA GLY A 26 6.60 0.16 5.42
C GLY A 26 7.39 1.04 4.46
N GLU A 27 6.77 2.10 3.93
CA GLU A 27 7.46 3.12 3.12
C GLU A 27 8.52 3.87 3.96
N LEU A 28 8.15 4.35 5.14
CA LEU A 28 9.08 5.03 6.04
C LEU A 28 10.24 4.13 6.45
N VAL A 29 9.96 2.87 6.75
CA VAL A 29 10.99 1.86 7.04
C VAL A 29 11.92 1.69 5.84
N ALA A 30 11.40 1.47 4.63
CA ALA A 30 12.23 1.28 3.43
C ALA A 30 13.12 2.49 3.15
N ARG A 31 12.55 3.70 3.18
CA ARG A 31 13.28 4.96 2.99
C ARG A 31 14.38 5.16 4.04
N SER A 32 14.17 4.71 5.28
CA SER A 32 15.20 4.81 6.33
C SER A 32 16.44 3.94 6.05
N TYR A 33 16.31 2.96 5.15
CA TYR A 33 17.43 2.14 4.64
C TYR A 33 17.98 2.62 3.30
N GLY A 34 17.45 3.73 2.74
CA GLY A 34 17.83 4.24 1.43
C GLY A 34 17.16 3.51 0.26
N VAL A 35 16.08 2.77 0.53
CA VAL A 35 15.32 2.05 -0.51
C VAL A 35 14.22 2.95 -1.06
N ASP A 36 14.15 3.09 -2.37
CA ASP A 36 13.05 3.75 -3.05
C ASP A 36 11.74 3.00 -2.86
N VAL A 37 10.63 3.74 -2.83
CA VAL A 37 9.29 3.16 -2.77
C VAL A 37 8.44 3.69 -3.91
N GLU A 38 7.85 2.79 -4.67
CA GLU A 38 6.87 3.12 -5.69
C GLU A 38 5.52 2.51 -5.33
N LYS A 39 4.49 3.35 -5.27
CA LYS A 39 3.11 2.88 -5.06
C LYS A 39 2.48 2.44 -6.38
N THR A 40 1.67 1.40 -6.31
CA THR A 40 0.87 0.90 -7.43
C THR A 40 -0.62 0.94 -7.09
N LEU A 41 -1.47 0.75 -8.09
CA LEU A 41 -2.86 0.40 -7.83
C LEU A 41 -2.94 -0.97 -7.12
N THR A 42 -4.06 -1.23 -6.46
CA THR A 42 -4.34 -2.54 -5.85
C THR A 42 -4.42 -3.63 -6.91
N GLY A 43 -3.79 -4.74 -6.60
CA GLY A 43 -3.69 -5.91 -7.46
C GLY A 43 -2.24 -6.20 -7.82
N PHE A 44 -1.78 -7.38 -7.43
CA PHE A 44 -0.36 -7.76 -7.51
C PHE A 44 0.20 -7.74 -8.95
N LYS A 45 -0.68 -7.81 -9.96
CA LYS A 45 -0.30 -7.65 -11.37
C LYS A 45 0.48 -6.35 -11.64
N PHE A 46 0.14 -5.25 -10.96
CA PHE A 46 0.83 -3.98 -11.14
C PHE A 46 2.23 -4.00 -10.52
N ILE A 47 2.40 -4.68 -9.38
CA ILE A 47 3.72 -4.94 -8.80
C ILE A 47 4.53 -5.85 -9.73
N GLY A 48 3.93 -6.93 -10.24
CA GLY A 48 4.57 -7.84 -11.19
C GLY A 48 5.01 -7.14 -12.48
N ASP A 49 4.21 -6.21 -13.00
CA ASP A 49 4.58 -5.39 -14.18
C ASP A 49 5.76 -4.46 -13.90
N LYS A 50 5.83 -3.86 -12.71
CA LYS A 50 6.97 -3.05 -12.28
C LYS A 50 8.25 -3.88 -12.16
N ILE A 51 8.18 -5.05 -11.52
CA ILE A 51 9.30 -6.00 -11.43
C ILE A 51 9.80 -6.34 -12.84
N ARG A 52 8.89 -6.71 -13.75
CA ARG A 52 9.23 -7.04 -15.14
C ARG A 52 9.87 -5.87 -15.90
N LYS A 53 9.38 -4.64 -15.68
CA LYS A 53 9.97 -3.44 -16.28
C LYS A 53 11.42 -3.32 -15.86
N TYR A 54 11.71 -3.31 -14.58
CA TYR A 54 13.05 -3.07 -14.08
C TYR A 54 14.00 -4.26 -14.24
N GLU A 55 13.47 -5.48 -14.32
CA GLU A 55 14.25 -6.64 -14.76
C GLU A 55 14.86 -6.42 -16.16
N LYS A 56 14.11 -5.74 -17.05
CA LYS A 56 14.57 -5.43 -18.40
C LYS A 56 15.47 -4.20 -18.48
N THR A 57 15.07 -3.12 -17.83
CA THR A 57 15.76 -1.82 -17.93
C THR A 57 16.97 -1.72 -17.00
N LYS A 58 17.03 -2.52 -15.94
CA LYS A 58 18.06 -2.47 -14.89
C LYS A 58 18.18 -1.12 -14.16
N GLU A 59 17.21 -0.23 -14.34
CA GLU A 59 17.18 1.08 -13.67
C GLU A 59 17.07 0.95 -12.14
N LYS A 60 16.29 -0.03 -11.69
CA LYS A 60 16.09 -0.33 -10.25
C LYS A 60 16.14 -1.82 -10.00
N GLU A 61 16.52 -2.20 -8.78
CA GLU A 61 16.56 -3.59 -8.34
C GLU A 61 15.47 -3.85 -7.30
N PHE A 62 14.59 -4.80 -7.59
CA PHE A 62 13.49 -5.19 -6.72
C PHE A 62 14.01 -5.86 -5.44
N VAL A 63 13.52 -5.43 -4.28
CA VAL A 63 13.88 -6.03 -2.99
C VAL A 63 12.70 -6.55 -2.18
N PHE A 64 11.50 -5.98 -2.35
CA PHE A 64 10.29 -6.43 -1.67
C PHE A 64 9.03 -5.81 -2.29
N GLY A 65 7.94 -6.57 -2.32
CA GLY A 65 6.63 -6.06 -2.73
C GLY A 65 5.52 -6.67 -1.89
N TYR A 66 4.52 -5.86 -1.49
CA TYR A 66 3.42 -6.33 -0.65
C TYR A 66 2.16 -5.49 -0.79
N GLU A 67 1.04 -6.07 -0.39
CA GLU A 67 -0.28 -5.43 -0.33
C GLU A 67 -0.82 -5.44 1.09
N GLU A 68 -1.78 -4.56 1.38
CA GLU A 68 -2.52 -4.51 2.65
C GLU A 68 -3.27 -5.80 2.98
N SER A 69 -3.55 -6.62 1.97
CA SER A 69 -4.25 -7.91 2.09
C SER A 69 -3.32 -9.09 2.41
N TYR A 70 -2.18 -8.83 3.07
CA TYR A 70 -1.19 -9.80 3.56
C TYR A 70 -0.38 -10.53 2.47
N GLY A 71 -0.61 -10.23 1.20
CA GLY A 71 0.16 -10.83 0.11
C GLY A 71 1.50 -10.12 -0.08
N CYS A 72 2.58 -10.89 -0.18
CA CYS A 72 3.90 -10.35 -0.48
C CYS A 72 4.72 -11.25 -1.41
N VAL A 73 5.76 -10.64 -1.99
CA VAL A 73 6.82 -11.33 -2.72
C VAL A 73 8.17 -10.76 -2.27
N ILE A 74 9.14 -11.65 -2.03
CA ILE A 74 10.47 -11.30 -1.52
C ILE A 74 11.51 -11.39 -2.63
N LYS A 75 11.38 -12.36 -3.51
CA LYS A 75 12.26 -12.60 -4.66
C LYS A 75 11.49 -12.60 -5.96
N ASP A 76 12.06 -12.04 -6.98
CA ASP A 76 11.46 -11.74 -8.27
C ASP A 76 11.38 -12.89 -9.27
N PHE A 77 11.74 -14.12 -8.87
CA PHE A 77 11.55 -15.31 -9.73
C PHE A 77 10.06 -15.71 -9.87
N VAL A 78 9.17 -15.14 -9.04
CA VAL A 78 7.70 -15.16 -9.21
C VAL A 78 7.17 -13.74 -9.43
N ARG A 79 5.96 -13.63 -9.99
CA ARG A 79 5.34 -12.33 -10.34
C ARG A 79 4.03 -12.05 -9.59
N ASP A 80 3.72 -12.89 -8.64
CA ASP A 80 2.55 -12.75 -7.76
C ASP A 80 2.95 -13.16 -6.33
N LYS A 81 2.05 -12.94 -5.40
CA LYS A 81 2.20 -13.29 -3.98
C LYS A 81 2.66 -14.73 -3.80
N ASP A 82 3.66 -14.91 -2.97
CA ASP A 82 4.22 -16.24 -2.71
C ASP A 82 4.29 -16.54 -1.21
N ALA A 83 3.36 -17.39 -0.75
CA ALA A 83 3.28 -17.78 0.63
C ALA A 83 4.49 -18.61 1.09
N VAL A 84 5.13 -19.36 0.21
CA VAL A 84 6.32 -20.16 0.54
C VAL A 84 7.49 -19.25 0.90
N GLN A 85 7.75 -18.23 0.08
CA GLN A 85 8.75 -17.21 0.39
C GLN A 85 8.41 -16.46 1.69
N ALA A 86 7.13 -16.13 1.89
CA ALA A 86 6.68 -15.41 3.08
C ALA A 86 6.90 -16.21 4.36
N VAL A 87 6.56 -17.50 4.39
CA VAL A 87 6.75 -18.38 5.55
C VAL A 87 8.25 -18.53 5.86
N LEU A 88 9.08 -18.79 4.85
CA LEU A 88 10.52 -18.90 5.05
C LEU A 88 11.11 -17.60 5.63
N THR A 89 10.76 -16.46 5.03
CA THR A 89 11.27 -15.16 5.47
C THR A 89 10.78 -14.81 6.89
N ALA A 90 9.54 -15.14 7.22
CA ALA A 90 9.01 -14.94 8.57
C ALA A 90 9.76 -15.79 9.61
N ALA A 91 10.05 -17.05 9.27
CA ALA A 91 10.83 -17.95 10.14
C ALA A 91 12.27 -17.44 10.33
N GLU A 92 12.92 -16.98 9.26
CA GLU A 92 14.25 -16.38 9.32
C GLU A 92 14.26 -15.10 10.17
N ALA A 93 13.29 -14.21 9.97
CA ALA A 93 13.16 -12.97 10.75
C ALA A 93 12.92 -13.29 12.23
N GLY A 94 12.00 -14.21 12.54
CA GLY A 94 11.75 -14.64 13.91
C GLY A 94 12.99 -15.20 14.60
N ASN A 95 13.75 -16.07 13.90
CA ASN A 95 15.00 -16.62 14.44
C ASN A 95 16.09 -15.54 14.61
N PHE A 96 16.19 -14.59 13.68
CA PHE A 96 17.14 -13.49 13.75
C PHE A 96 16.92 -12.61 14.98
N TYR A 97 15.68 -12.20 15.24
CA TYR A 97 15.37 -11.38 16.39
C TYR A 97 15.35 -12.16 17.71
N LYS A 98 14.94 -13.44 17.68
CA LYS A 98 15.02 -14.32 18.87
C LYS A 98 16.46 -14.45 19.40
N LYS A 99 17.46 -14.51 18.52
CA LYS A 99 18.88 -14.51 18.91
C LYS A 99 19.33 -13.20 19.60
N GLN A 100 18.56 -12.12 19.41
CA GLN A 100 18.76 -10.84 20.06
C GLN A 100 17.90 -10.63 21.30
N GLY A 101 17.18 -11.70 21.74
CA GLY A 101 16.27 -11.64 22.88
C GLY A 101 14.94 -10.91 22.59
N LYS A 102 14.55 -10.77 21.32
CA LYS A 102 13.34 -10.05 20.88
C LYS A 102 12.38 -10.99 20.17
N ASP A 103 11.10 -10.71 20.28
CA ASP A 103 10.09 -11.26 19.39
C ASP A 103 9.71 -10.24 18.27
N LEU A 104 8.79 -10.62 17.38
CA LEU A 104 8.38 -9.74 16.27
C LEU A 104 7.49 -8.58 16.74
N VAL A 105 6.84 -8.70 17.90
CA VAL A 105 6.05 -7.61 18.50
C VAL A 105 6.98 -6.55 19.08
N ASP A 106 8.07 -6.96 19.73
CA ASP A 106 9.12 -6.04 20.20
C ASP A 106 9.68 -5.23 19.03
N VAL A 107 9.97 -5.90 17.91
CA VAL A 107 10.47 -5.25 16.69
C VAL A 107 9.45 -4.27 16.12
N LEU A 108 8.16 -4.63 16.09
CA LEU A 108 7.10 -3.73 15.64
C LEU A 108 7.02 -2.49 16.52
N ASN A 109 7.10 -2.67 17.85
CA ASN A 109 7.10 -1.55 18.80
C ASN A 109 8.31 -0.63 18.62
N GLU A 110 9.50 -1.17 18.31
CA GLU A 110 10.68 -0.39 17.95
C GLU A 110 10.47 0.42 16.67
N LEU A 111 9.82 -0.17 15.65
CA LEU A 111 9.46 0.53 14.42
C LEU A 111 8.46 1.65 14.69
N TYR A 112 7.46 1.42 15.52
CA TYR A 112 6.52 2.45 15.96
C TYR A 112 7.20 3.57 16.74
N ALA A 113 8.10 3.25 17.64
CA ALA A 113 8.86 4.25 18.38
C ALA A 113 9.73 5.14 17.46
N LYS A 114 10.25 4.56 16.37
CA LYS A 114 11.11 5.26 15.42
C LYS A 114 10.35 6.05 14.36
N HIS A 115 9.23 5.51 13.86
CA HIS A 115 8.54 6.03 12.67
C HIS A 115 7.13 6.56 12.94
N GLY A 116 6.63 6.42 14.17
CA GLY A 116 5.24 6.71 14.54
C GLY A 116 4.37 5.47 14.51
N THR A 117 3.24 5.53 15.24
CA THR A 117 2.27 4.45 15.32
C THR A 117 1.28 4.54 14.18
N PHE A 118 1.14 3.48 13.41
CA PHE A 118 0.18 3.34 12.33
C PHE A 118 -0.91 2.36 12.72
N LYS A 119 -2.16 2.73 12.50
CA LYS A 119 -3.33 1.87 12.68
C LYS A 119 -4.15 1.87 11.41
N GLU A 120 -4.50 0.69 10.94
CA GLU A 120 -5.27 0.53 9.73
C GLU A 120 -6.51 -0.31 9.97
N THR A 121 -7.55 0.01 9.23
CA THR A 121 -8.76 -0.80 9.16
C THR A 121 -9.41 -0.70 7.80
N GLN A 122 -10.28 -1.65 7.48
CA GLN A 122 -11.13 -1.57 6.29
C GLN A 122 -12.58 -1.92 6.62
N ILE A 123 -13.49 -1.23 5.95
CA ILE A 123 -14.91 -1.54 5.97
C ILE A 123 -15.34 -1.90 4.56
N ALA A 124 -16.10 -2.98 4.41
CA ALA A 124 -16.65 -3.39 3.13
C ALA A 124 -18.18 -3.31 3.17
N LEU A 125 -18.73 -2.44 2.33
CA LEU A 125 -20.17 -2.35 2.10
C LEU A 125 -20.54 -3.24 0.91
N SER A 126 -21.36 -4.25 1.13
CA SER A 126 -21.84 -5.16 0.11
C SER A 126 -23.36 -5.09 0.03
N LYS A 127 -23.90 -5.04 -1.20
CA LYS A 127 -25.34 -5.13 -1.44
C LYS A 127 -25.55 -5.93 -2.72
N ALA A 128 -26.23 -7.07 -2.59
CA ALA A 128 -26.43 -7.98 -3.71
C ALA A 128 -27.28 -7.39 -4.86
N GLY A 129 -27.08 -7.90 -6.05
CA GLY A 129 -27.89 -7.62 -7.24
C GLY A 129 -27.62 -6.28 -7.90
N ALA A 130 -28.36 -6.00 -8.97
CA ALA A 130 -28.22 -4.78 -9.78
C ALA A 130 -28.45 -3.48 -8.98
N ALA A 131 -29.40 -3.50 -8.03
CA ALA A 131 -29.64 -2.36 -7.14
C ALA A 131 -28.43 -2.06 -6.25
N GLY A 132 -27.66 -3.08 -5.86
CA GLY A 132 -26.43 -2.92 -5.12
C GLY A 132 -25.34 -2.24 -5.94
N ALA A 133 -25.14 -2.69 -7.18
CA ALA A 133 -24.17 -2.07 -8.10
C ALA A 133 -24.52 -0.61 -8.39
N ALA A 134 -25.80 -0.30 -8.65
CA ALA A 134 -26.27 1.07 -8.85
C ALA A 134 -26.00 1.95 -7.62
N ARG A 135 -26.24 1.45 -6.40
CA ARG A 135 -26.00 2.19 -5.17
C ARG A 135 -24.50 2.46 -4.95
N ILE A 136 -23.64 1.50 -5.24
CA ILE A 136 -22.18 1.70 -5.13
C ILE A 136 -21.70 2.77 -6.13
N LYS A 137 -22.23 2.71 -7.36
CA LYS A 137 -21.93 3.75 -8.34
C LYS A 137 -22.36 5.13 -7.85
N GLU A 138 -23.58 5.27 -7.34
CA GLU A 138 -24.12 6.50 -6.77
C GLU A 138 -23.26 7.04 -5.63
N ILE A 139 -22.78 6.17 -4.72
CA ILE A 139 -21.86 6.55 -3.64
C ILE A 139 -20.58 7.17 -4.22
N MET A 140 -19.96 6.52 -5.18
CA MET A 140 -18.72 7.03 -5.78
C MET A 140 -18.93 8.33 -6.57
N ASP A 141 -20.05 8.46 -7.27
CA ASP A 141 -20.40 9.67 -8.03
C ASP A 141 -20.64 10.85 -7.06
N ASN A 142 -21.34 10.62 -5.94
CA ASN A 142 -21.58 11.63 -4.92
C ASN A 142 -20.28 12.06 -4.22
N LEU A 143 -19.42 11.12 -3.86
CA LEU A 143 -18.11 11.42 -3.27
C LEU A 143 -17.20 12.24 -4.21
N ARG A 144 -17.34 12.06 -5.54
CA ARG A 144 -16.63 12.89 -6.52
C ARG A 144 -17.22 14.27 -6.67
N LYS A 145 -18.56 14.34 -6.73
CA LYS A 145 -19.27 15.60 -6.97
C LYS A 145 -19.18 16.54 -5.77
N ASP A 146 -19.29 15.96 -4.59
CA ASP A 146 -19.31 16.69 -3.32
C ASP A 146 -18.32 16.02 -2.35
N ALA A 147 -17.04 16.31 -2.57
CA ALA A 147 -15.97 15.78 -1.75
C ALA A 147 -16.10 16.31 -0.31
N PRO A 148 -16.09 15.43 0.72
CA PRO A 148 -16.18 15.88 2.10
C PRO A 148 -15.03 16.82 2.44
N GLN A 149 -15.35 17.93 3.11
CA GLN A 149 -14.36 18.89 3.61
C GLN A 149 -13.76 18.46 4.94
N GLU A 150 -14.45 17.58 5.64
CA GLU A 150 -14.11 17.03 6.95
C GLU A 150 -14.57 15.58 7.05
N ILE A 151 -13.77 14.72 7.69
CA ILE A 151 -14.14 13.34 7.99
C ILE A 151 -13.77 13.06 9.45
N GLY A 152 -14.79 12.67 10.24
CA GLY A 152 -14.58 12.37 11.66
C GLY A 152 -14.10 13.54 12.51
N GLY A 153 -14.41 14.78 12.14
CA GLY A 153 -13.96 15.99 12.83
C GLY A 153 -12.56 16.47 12.38
N VAL A 154 -11.94 15.80 11.39
CA VAL A 154 -10.62 16.16 10.88
C VAL A 154 -10.74 16.68 9.44
N LYS A 155 -10.11 17.82 9.16
CA LYS A 155 -10.19 18.51 7.87
C LYS A 155 -9.52 17.68 6.77
N VAL A 156 -10.18 17.61 5.59
CA VAL A 156 -9.59 17.08 4.37
C VAL A 156 -8.69 18.14 3.73
N VAL A 157 -7.42 17.81 3.54
CA VAL A 157 -6.41 18.72 2.99
C VAL A 157 -6.03 18.41 1.54
N LYS A 158 -6.27 17.15 1.09
CA LYS A 158 -5.96 16.71 -0.27
C LYS A 158 -6.91 15.60 -0.71
N VAL A 159 -7.32 15.64 -1.98
CA VAL A 159 -8.14 14.60 -2.60
C VAL A 159 -7.44 14.12 -3.88
N GLU A 160 -7.31 12.81 -4.03
CA GLU A 160 -6.84 12.16 -5.25
C GLU A 160 -7.98 11.38 -5.89
N ASP A 161 -8.33 11.71 -7.13
CA ASP A 161 -9.27 10.95 -7.96
C ASP A 161 -8.51 10.19 -9.05
N TYR A 162 -8.30 8.92 -8.82
CA TYR A 162 -7.61 8.03 -9.76
C TYR A 162 -8.44 7.73 -11.03
N GLY A 163 -9.75 7.93 -10.98
CA GLY A 163 -10.64 7.79 -12.14
C GLY A 163 -10.41 8.89 -13.18
N ASN A 164 -10.16 10.10 -12.70
CA ASN A 164 -9.91 11.28 -13.52
C ASN A 164 -8.41 11.62 -13.64
N SER A 165 -7.54 10.92 -12.93
CA SER A 165 -6.09 11.20 -12.81
C SER A 165 -5.81 12.62 -12.29
N THR A 166 -6.65 13.12 -11.39
CA THR A 166 -6.57 14.47 -10.84
C THR A 166 -6.29 14.46 -9.34
N CYS A 167 -5.63 15.52 -8.89
CA CYS A 167 -5.39 15.78 -7.49
C CYS A 167 -5.83 17.21 -7.16
N SER A 168 -6.41 17.44 -5.98
CA SER A 168 -6.89 18.75 -5.55
C SER A 168 -5.79 19.80 -5.38
N ASP A 169 -4.53 19.40 -5.26
CA ASP A 169 -3.35 20.27 -5.21
C ASP A 169 -2.82 20.66 -6.61
N GLY A 170 -3.53 20.30 -7.69
CA GLY A 170 -3.15 20.58 -9.07
C GLY A 170 -2.13 19.62 -9.67
N THR A 171 -1.62 18.66 -8.92
CA THR A 171 -0.72 17.61 -9.45
C THR A 171 -1.49 16.57 -10.26
N THR A 172 -0.78 15.83 -11.11
CA THR A 172 -1.36 14.77 -11.94
C THR A 172 -0.94 13.40 -11.41
N ILE A 173 -1.91 12.49 -11.29
CA ILE A 173 -1.66 11.11 -10.90
C ILE A 173 -1.08 10.34 -12.10
N GLN A 174 0.13 9.82 -11.96
CA GLN A 174 0.84 9.08 -13.03
C GLN A 174 0.46 7.59 -13.11
N LEU A 175 -0.41 7.11 -12.21
CA LEU A 175 -0.90 5.72 -12.23
C LEU A 175 -2.01 5.55 -13.28
N PRO A 176 -2.23 4.32 -13.76
CA PRO A 176 -3.37 4.02 -14.64
C PRO A 176 -4.70 4.45 -14.00
N LYS A 177 -5.69 4.78 -14.84
CA LYS A 177 -7.02 5.13 -14.33
C LYS A 177 -7.65 3.97 -13.58
N SER A 178 -8.22 4.28 -12.42
CA SER A 178 -8.90 3.32 -11.56
C SER A 178 -10.01 4.02 -10.77
N ASN A 179 -11.12 3.34 -10.55
CA ASN A 179 -12.21 3.90 -9.76
C ASN A 179 -11.88 3.92 -8.26
N VAL A 180 -10.97 4.81 -7.87
CA VAL A 180 -10.53 5.02 -6.48
C VAL A 180 -10.55 6.51 -6.18
N LEU A 181 -11.00 6.85 -4.98
CA LEU A 181 -10.88 8.16 -4.37
C LEU A 181 -10.05 8.03 -3.10
N LYS A 182 -9.09 8.92 -2.87
CA LYS A 182 -8.31 8.96 -1.65
C LYS A 182 -8.30 10.36 -1.07
N TYR A 183 -8.64 10.48 0.20
CA TYR A 183 -8.72 11.71 0.99
C TYR A 183 -7.62 11.71 2.02
N TYR A 184 -6.82 12.75 2.06
CA TYR A 184 -5.79 12.96 3.07
C TYR A 184 -6.28 13.99 4.08
N LEU A 185 -6.10 13.73 5.35
CA LEU A 185 -6.53 14.57 6.45
C LEU A 185 -5.36 15.37 7.02
N GLU A 186 -5.65 16.47 7.70
CA GLU A 186 -4.62 17.37 8.25
C GLU A 186 -3.76 16.74 9.35
N ASP A 187 -4.25 15.69 10.01
CA ASP A 187 -3.52 14.92 11.01
C ASP A 187 -2.59 13.84 10.43
N GLY A 188 -2.52 13.73 9.08
CA GLY A 188 -1.75 12.72 8.38
C GLY A 188 -2.49 11.41 8.10
N SER A 189 -3.68 11.22 8.64
CA SER A 189 -4.56 10.10 8.31
C SER A 189 -5.05 10.17 6.87
N TRP A 190 -5.44 9.04 6.31
CA TRP A 190 -6.10 9.03 5.00
C TRP A 190 -7.21 7.98 4.92
N ILE A 191 -8.17 8.24 4.05
CA ILE A 191 -9.27 7.33 3.72
C ILE A 191 -9.28 7.10 2.21
N ALA A 192 -9.45 5.84 1.78
CA ALA A 192 -9.63 5.53 0.38
C ALA A 192 -10.93 4.76 0.15
N ALA A 193 -11.71 5.16 -0.84
CA ALA A 193 -12.91 4.48 -1.30
C ALA A 193 -12.65 3.77 -2.63
N ARG A 194 -12.90 2.46 -2.68
CA ARG A 194 -12.66 1.64 -3.87
C ARG A 194 -13.77 0.62 -4.06
N PRO A 195 -14.59 0.73 -5.12
CA PRO A 195 -15.51 -0.33 -5.48
C PRO A 195 -14.76 -1.55 -6.04
N SER A 196 -15.32 -2.74 -5.80
CA SER A 196 -14.87 -3.98 -6.44
C SER A 196 -15.19 -3.94 -7.94
N GLY A 197 -14.31 -4.47 -8.76
CA GLY A 197 -14.56 -4.62 -10.19
C GLY A 197 -15.44 -5.83 -10.55
N THR A 198 -15.64 -6.76 -9.62
CA THR A 198 -16.31 -8.04 -9.89
C THR A 198 -17.55 -8.31 -9.02
N GLU A 199 -17.68 -7.61 -7.91
CA GLU A 199 -18.75 -7.79 -6.93
C GLU A 199 -19.44 -6.46 -6.62
N PRO A 200 -20.73 -6.43 -6.27
CA PRO A 200 -21.42 -5.23 -5.80
C PRO A 200 -20.98 -4.88 -4.36
N LYS A 201 -19.75 -4.43 -4.24
CA LYS A 201 -19.03 -4.17 -2.99
C LYS A 201 -18.17 -2.93 -3.11
N CYS A 202 -18.19 -2.08 -2.11
CA CYS A 202 -17.26 -0.96 -1.98
C CYS A 202 -16.44 -1.13 -0.70
N LYS A 203 -15.12 -1.04 -0.82
CA LYS A 203 -14.20 -1.04 0.31
C LYS A 203 -13.79 0.38 0.64
N PHE A 204 -13.79 0.67 1.93
CA PHE A 204 -13.20 1.87 2.50
C PHE A 204 -12.01 1.46 3.35
N TYR A 205 -10.86 2.03 3.06
CA TYR A 205 -9.61 1.83 3.78
C TYR A 205 -9.31 3.06 4.61
N PHE A 206 -8.80 2.86 5.81
CA PHE A 206 -8.45 3.91 6.77
C PHE A 206 -7.02 3.66 7.28
N SER A 207 -6.22 4.69 7.34
CA SER A 207 -4.89 4.67 7.92
C SER A 207 -4.57 6.00 8.61
#